data_0ac28b17c0cbcc61a6bc8bbfde3ac39d
#
_entry.id   0ac28b17c0cbcc61a6bc8bbfde3ac39d
#
_cell.length_a   1.000
_cell.length_b   1.000
_cell.length_c   1.000
_cell.angle_alpha   90.00
_cell.angle_beta   90.00
_cell.angle_gamma   90.00
#
_symmetry.space_group_name_H-M   'P 1'
#
loop_
_entity.id
_entity.type
_entity.pdbx_description
1 polymer ?
#
loop_
_entity_poly.entity_id
_entity_poly.type
_entity_poly.pdbx_seq_one_letter_code
_entity_poly.pdbx_strand_id
1 'polypeptide(L)'
;MLLPNAGKEWYNGVEVITLLKVFLVEDECVVREGLRDCIDWERYGFEFCGDAPDGELALPQIRKLRPDILITDIKMPFMDGLALSKLVCAELPETKIILISGHNDFEFAQEA
;
A
#
# COMPACT_ATOMS: atom_id res chain seq x y z
N MET A 1 -2.19 6.63 15.15
CA MET A 1 -1.56 5.32 15.41
C MET A 1 -0.10 5.38 14.98
N LEU A 2 0.78 4.93 15.86
CA LEU A 2 2.19 4.83 15.52
C LEU A 2 2.43 3.52 14.77
N LEU A 3 2.98 3.64 13.55
CA LEU A 3 3.37 2.48 12.77
C LEU A 3 4.74 1.97 13.24
N PRO A 4 4.95 0.65 13.30
CA PRO A 4 6.25 0.11 13.65
C PRO A 4 7.31 0.59 12.64
N ASN A 5 8.51 0.80 13.13
CA ASN A 5 9.69 1.16 12.33
C ASN A 5 9.67 2.54 11.66
N ALA A 6 8.61 3.35 11.86
CA ALA A 6 8.60 4.73 11.39
C ALA A 6 9.16 5.64 12.48
N GLY A 7 9.90 6.66 12.11
CA GLY A 7 10.32 7.69 13.03
C GLY A 7 11.76 8.18 12.84
N LYS A 8 12.20 8.95 13.82
CA LYS A 8 13.55 9.50 13.88
C LYS A 8 14.31 8.88 15.02
N GLU A 9 15.51 8.44 14.76
CA GLU A 9 16.42 7.91 15.77
C GLU A 9 17.76 8.61 15.64
N TRP A 10 18.46 8.76 16.78
CA TRP A 10 19.82 9.32 16.80
C TRP A 10 20.82 8.20 17.02
N TYR A 11 21.82 8.14 16.18
CA TYR A 11 22.89 7.15 16.27
C TYR A 11 24.23 7.83 16.08
N ASN A 12 25.07 7.83 17.13
CA ASN A 12 26.39 8.48 17.12
C ASN A 12 26.36 9.93 16.62
N GLY A 13 25.33 10.71 17.02
CA GLY A 13 25.19 12.09 16.61
C GLY A 13 24.57 12.28 15.21
N VAL A 14 24.17 11.19 14.57
CA VAL A 14 23.52 11.22 13.25
C VAL A 14 22.02 10.95 13.42
N GLU A 15 21.21 11.80 12.84
CA GLU A 15 19.76 11.59 12.80
C GLU A 15 19.44 10.56 11.70
N VAL A 16 18.80 9.47 12.09
CA VAL A 16 18.35 8.45 11.15
C VAL A 16 16.83 8.54 11.05
N ILE A 17 16.34 8.74 9.83
CA ILE A 17 14.91 8.81 9.55
C ILE A 17 14.52 7.54 8.81
N THR A 18 13.58 6.77 9.40
CA THR A 18 13.03 5.58 8.77
C THR A 18 11.68 5.90 8.16
N LEU A 19 11.56 5.71 6.85
CA LEU A 19 10.31 5.88 6.13
C LEU A 19 9.69 4.51 5.87
N LEU A 20 8.36 4.43 6.01
CA LEU A 20 7.61 3.22 5.66
C LEU A 20 7.28 3.25 4.18
N LYS A 21 7.56 2.16 3.49
CA LYS A 21 7.30 2.03 2.05
C LYS A 21 5.83 1.75 1.80
N VAL A 22 5.21 2.55 0.92
CA VAL A 22 3.81 2.43 0.54
C VAL A 22 3.71 2.06 -0.94
N PHE A 23 2.92 1.04 -1.24
CA PHE A 23 2.56 0.64 -2.59
C PHE A 23 1.05 0.81 -2.79
N LEU A 24 0.66 1.39 -3.93
CA LEU A 24 -0.75 1.68 -4.23
C LEU A 24 -1.22 0.87 -5.43
N VAL A 25 -2.37 0.21 -5.28
CA VAL A 25 -3.04 -0.47 -6.39
C VAL A 25 -4.42 0.16 -6.58
N GLU A 26 -4.62 0.78 -7.73
CA GLU A 26 -5.85 1.50 -8.09
C GLU A 26 -6.01 1.46 -9.61
N ASP A 27 -7.16 0.99 -10.07
CA ASP A 27 -7.41 0.82 -11.51
C ASP A 27 -7.69 2.14 -12.24
N GLU A 28 -8.25 3.13 -11.55
CA GLU A 28 -8.51 4.43 -12.16
C GLU A 28 -7.24 5.28 -12.21
N CYS A 29 -6.75 5.54 -13.41
CA CYS A 29 -5.52 6.28 -13.65
C CYS A 29 -5.50 7.65 -12.97
N VAL A 30 -6.61 8.41 -13.07
CA VAL A 30 -6.70 9.75 -12.47
C VAL A 30 -6.59 9.69 -10.96
N VAL A 31 -7.29 8.72 -10.34
CA VAL A 31 -7.25 8.54 -8.89
C VAL A 31 -5.85 8.10 -8.45
N ARG A 32 -5.26 7.13 -9.15
CA ARG A 32 -3.93 6.61 -8.83
C ARG A 32 -2.87 7.69 -8.90
N GLU A 33 -2.86 8.45 -9.99
CA GLU A 33 -1.90 9.55 -10.17
C GLU A 33 -2.14 10.67 -9.16
N GLY A 34 -3.39 10.98 -8.87
CA GLY A 34 -3.73 11.99 -7.87
C GLY A 34 -3.23 11.63 -6.49
N LEU A 35 -3.45 10.39 -6.06
CA LEU A 35 -2.95 9.92 -4.76
C LEU A 35 -1.42 9.90 -4.71
N ARG A 36 -0.78 9.49 -5.79
CA ARG A 36 0.67 9.47 -5.86
C ARG A 36 1.26 10.88 -5.77
N ASP A 37 0.72 11.81 -6.56
CA ASP A 37 1.36 13.10 -6.80
C ASP A 37 0.88 14.24 -5.89
N CYS A 38 -0.34 14.15 -5.34
CA CYS A 38 -0.93 15.21 -4.51
C CYS A 38 -0.66 15.07 -3.02
N ILE A 39 -0.20 13.91 -2.58
CA ILE A 39 0.12 13.66 -1.17
C ILE A 39 1.63 13.80 -0.98
N ASP A 40 2.02 14.60 0.00
CA ASP A 40 3.43 14.69 0.41
C ASP A 40 3.73 13.53 1.38
N TRP A 41 3.98 12.37 0.81
CA TRP A 41 4.17 11.13 1.57
C TRP A 41 5.29 11.22 2.60
N GLU A 42 6.42 11.81 2.21
CA GLU A 42 7.58 11.91 3.09
C GLU A 42 7.30 12.75 4.33
N ARG A 43 6.46 13.79 4.18
CA ARG A 43 6.06 14.63 5.31
C ARG A 43 5.41 13.82 6.43
N TYR A 44 4.71 12.74 6.07
CA TYR A 44 4.00 11.88 7.01
C TYR A 44 4.76 10.61 7.38
N GLY A 45 6.01 10.52 6.99
CA GLY A 45 6.85 9.38 7.33
C GLY A 45 6.78 8.21 6.35
N PHE A 46 6.30 8.45 5.13
CA PHE A 46 6.13 7.41 4.12
C PHE A 46 7.01 7.64 2.89
N GLU A 47 7.43 6.54 2.27
CA GLU A 47 8.08 6.54 0.97
C GLU A 47 7.13 5.87 -0.03
N PHE A 48 6.67 6.61 -1.02
CA PHE A 48 5.85 6.03 -2.08
C PHE A 48 6.76 5.23 -3.01
N CYS A 49 6.69 3.90 -2.95
CA CYS A 49 7.64 3.06 -3.65
C CYS A 49 7.13 2.52 -5.00
N GLY A 50 5.84 2.60 -5.27
CA GLY A 50 5.31 2.16 -6.55
C GLY A 50 3.79 2.12 -6.59
N ASP A 51 3.27 1.93 -7.80
CA ASP A 51 1.84 1.78 -8.03
C ASP A 51 1.57 0.83 -9.20
N ALA A 52 0.34 0.35 -9.27
CA ALA A 52 -0.11 -0.51 -10.37
C ALA A 52 -1.62 -0.38 -10.56
N PRO A 53 -2.13 -0.65 -11.78
CA PRO A 53 -3.56 -0.54 -12.06
C PRO A 53 -4.39 -1.76 -11.65
N ASP A 54 -3.75 -2.89 -11.36
CA ASP A 54 -4.45 -4.11 -10.97
C ASP A 54 -3.54 -5.04 -10.18
N GLY A 55 -4.13 -6.09 -9.61
CA GLY A 55 -3.40 -7.02 -8.76
C GLY A 55 -2.38 -7.88 -9.52
N GLU A 56 -2.64 -8.22 -10.78
CA GLU A 56 -1.71 -9.03 -11.56
C GLU A 56 -0.41 -8.29 -11.84
N LEU A 57 -0.52 -7.00 -12.20
CA LEU A 57 0.66 -6.16 -12.43
C LEU A 57 1.35 -5.77 -11.12
N ALA A 58 0.57 -5.64 -10.05
CA ALA A 58 1.09 -5.25 -8.74
C ALA A 58 1.94 -6.35 -8.10
N LEU A 59 1.48 -7.59 -8.17
CA LEU A 59 2.05 -8.67 -7.38
C LEU A 59 3.56 -8.90 -7.57
N PRO A 60 4.10 -8.93 -8.81
CA PRO A 60 5.55 -9.05 -8.98
C PRO A 60 6.33 -7.89 -8.38
N GLN A 61 5.80 -6.68 -8.48
CA GLN A 61 6.43 -5.49 -7.92
C GLN A 61 6.39 -5.52 -6.39
N ILE A 62 5.27 -5.93 -5.80
CA ILE A 62 5.11 -6.06 -4.36
C ILE A 62 6.10 -7.08 -3.80
N ARG A 63 6.26 -8.21 -4.47
CA ARG A 63 7.23 -9.24 -4.07
C ARG A 63 8.65 -8.73 -4.08
N LYS A 64 8.99 -7.92 -5.07
CA LYS A 64 10.34 -7.35 -5.21
C LYS A 64 10.58 -6.22 -4.20
N LEU A 65 9.64 -5.29 -4.09
CA LEU A 65 9.78 -4.09 -3.26
C LEU A 65 9.52 -4.33 -1.78
N ARG A 66 8.72 -5.33 -1.44
CA ARG A 66 8.33 -5.70 -0.07
C ARG A 66 7.87 -4.47 0.72
N PRO A 67 6.77 -3.82 0.29
CA PRO A 67 6.30 -2.61 0.97
C PRO A 67 5.85 -2.89 2.40
N ASP A 68 5.94 -1.89 3.24
CA ASP A 68 5.42 -1.96 4.61
C ASP A 68 3.90 -1.84 4.63
N ILE A 69 3.35 -1.06 3.68
CA ILE A 69 1.93 -0.80 3.57
C ILE A 69 1.49 -0.98 2.12
N LEU A 70 0.45 -1.77 1.93
CA LEU A 70 -0.22 -1.92 0.65
C LEU A 70 -1.59 -1.25 0.74
N ILE A 71 -1.82 -0.25 -0.10
CA ILE A 71 -3.13 0.39 -0.24
C ILE A 71 -3.72 -0.10 -1.55
N THR A 72 -4.88 -0.74 -1.51
CA THR A 72 -5.51 -1.27 -2.70
C THR A 72 -7.02 -1.02 -2.71
N ASP A 73 -7.54 -0.76 -3.90
CA ASP A 73 -8.97 -0.76 -4.13
C ASP A 73 -9.47 -2.21 -4.07
N ILE A 74 -10.73 -2.39 -3.69
CA ILE A 74 -11.34 -3.72 -3.62
C ILE A 74 -11.67 -4.23 -5.02
N LYS A 75 -12.42 -3.43 -5.79
CA LYS A 75 -12.87 -3.83 -7.12
C LYS A 75 -11.92 -3.34 -8.20
N MET A 76 -11.24 -4.30 -8.84
CA MET A 76 -10.33 -4.04 -9.94
C MET A 76 -10.47 -5.16 -10.97
N PRO A 77 -10.14 -4.90 -12.25
CA PRO A 77 -10.14 -5.97 -13.25
C PRO A 77 -9.04 -6.99 -12.96
N PHE A 78 -9.23 -8.20 -13.47
CA PHE A 78 -8.33 -9.36 -13.38
C PHE A 78 -8.22 -9.91 -11.95
N MET A 79 -7.39 -9.31 -11.12
CA MET A 79 -7.24 -9.71 -9.72
C MET A 79 -7.72 -8.56 -8.82
N ASP A 80 -8.83 -8.76 -8.11
CA ASP A 80 -9.37 -7.74 -7.20
C ASP A 80 -8.52 -7.57 -5.93
N GLY A 81 -8.83 -6.53 -5.16
CA GLY A 81 -8.07 -6.20 -3.96
C GLY A 81 -8.14 -7.25 -2.87
N LEU A 82 -9.25 -8.01 -2.77
CA LEU A 82 -9.36 -9.07 -1.78
C LEU A 82 -8.49 -10.26 -2.14
N ALA A 83 -8.48 -10.67 -3.41
CA ALA A 83 -7.62 -11.75 -3.88
C ALA A 83 -6.15 -11.37 -3.72
N LEU A 84 -5.79 -10.15 -4.11
CA LEU A 84 -4.43 -9.64 -3.92
C LEU A 84 -4.04 -9.63 -2.44
N SER A 85 -4.93 -9.16 -1.58
CA SER A 85 -4.67 -9.09 -0.13
C SER A 85 -4.41 -10.46 0.47
N LYS A 86 -5.16 -11.48 0.05
CA LYS A 86 -4.96 -12.85 0.53
C LYS A 86 -3.59 -13.39 0.17
N LEU A 87 -3.16 -13.13 -1.07
CA LEU A 87 -1.82 -13.54 -1.52
C LEU A 87 -0.72 -12.82 -0.75
N VAL A 88 -0.85 -11.51 -0.59
CA VAL A 88 0.14 -10.71 0.12
C VAL A 88 0.21 -11.09 1.60
N CYS A 89 -0.93 -11.31 2.25
CA CYS A 89 -0.94 -11.78 3.64
C CYS A 89 -0.22 -13.11 3.82
N ALA A 90 -0.35 -14.01 2.85
CA ALA A 90 0.32 -15.31 2.91
C ALA A 90 1.82 -15.21 2.64
N GLU A 91 2.23 -14.38 1.69
CA GLU A 91 3.63 -14.28 1.25
C GLU A 91 4.44 -13.24 2.05
N LEU A 92 3.80 -12.15 2.46
CA LEU A 92 4.43 -11.03 3.16
C LEU A 92 3.59 -10.67 4.40
N PRO A 93 3.64 -11.49 5.45
CA PRO A 93 2.76 -11.31 6.61
C PRO A 93 2.99 -10.01 7.38
N GLU A 94 4.13 -9.36 7.19
CA GLU A 94 4.43 -8.09 7.87
C GLU A 94 3.87 -6.87 7.13
N THR A 95 3.46 -7.02 5.86
CA THR A 95 2.85 -5.94 5.10
C THR A 95 1.45 -5.64 5.64
N LYS A 96 1.21 -4.39 6.03
CA LYS A 96 -0.11 -3.94 6.44
C LYS A 96 -0.92 -3.61 5.20
N ILE A 97 -2.18 -4.05 5.18
CA ILE A 97 -3.04 -3.86 4.03
C ILE A 97 -4.18 -2.92 4.39
N ILE A 98 -4.37 -1.90 3.54
CA ILE A 98 -5.47 -0.95 3.66
C ILE A 98 -6.32 -1.11 2.41
N LEU A 99 -7.57 -1.51 2.60
CA LEU A 99 -8.53 -1.61 1.52
C LEU A 99 -9.32 -0.32 1.42
N ILE A 100 -9.36 0.26 0.23
CA ILE A 100 -10.17 1.43 -0.07
C ILE A 100 -11.43 0.93 -0.75
N SER A 101 -12.60 1.29 -0.21
CA SER A 101 -13.86 0.84 -0.79
C SER A 101 -14.87 1.98 -0.90
N GLY A 102 -15.67 1.95 -1.96
CA GLY A 102 -16.89 2.71 -2.02
C GLY A 102 -17.96 2.05 -1.14
N HIS A 103 -19.12 2.69 -1.04
CA HIS A 103 -20.21 2.22 -0.19
C HIS A 103 -20.63 0.76 -0.46
N ASN A 104 -20.74 0.39 -1.72
CA ASN A 104 -21.15 -0.97 -2.10
C ASN A 104 -20.03 -1.99 -1.93
N ASP A 105 -18.79 -1.55 -1.99
CA ASP A 105 -17.63 -2.43 -1.90
C ASP A 105 -17.43 -2.95 -0.47
N PHE A 106 -17.87 -2.19 0.53
CA PHE A 106 -17.78 -2.61 1.93
C PHE A 106 -18.56 -3.90 2.19
N GLU A 107 -19.77 -4.02 1.62
CA GLU A 107 -20.58 -5.24 1.73
C GLU A 107 -19.89 -6.42 1.04
N PHE A 108 -19.28 -6.19 -0.12
CA PHE A 108 -18.50 -7.21 -0.82
C PHE A 108 -17.33 -7.71 0.02
N ALA A 109 -16.63 -6.81 0.70
CA ALA A 109 -15.51 -7.17 1.56
C ALA A 109 -15.94 -7.98 2.78
N GLN A 110 -17.13 -7.68 3.35
CA GLN A 110 -17.65 -8.41 4.49
C GLN A 110 -18.01 -9.86 4.15
N GLU A 111 -18.45 -10.12 2.92
CA GLU A 111 -18.81 -11.47 2.46
C GLU A 111 -17.58 -12.34 2.17
N ALA A 112 -16.45 -11.73 1.99
CA ALA A 112 -15.21 -12.44 1.69
C ALA A 112 -14.51 -12.92 2.96
#